data_97e8459927674312288a8dcae1c4d911
#
_entry.id   97e8459927674312288a8dcae1c4d911
#
_cell.length_a   1.000
_cell.length_b   1.000
_cell.length_c   1.000
_cell.angle_alpha   90.00
_cell.angle_beta   90.00
_cell.angle_gamma   90.00
#
_symmetry.space_group_name_H-M   'P 1'
#
loop_
_entity.id
_entity.type
_entity.pdbx_description
1 polymer ?
#
loop_
_entity_poly.entity_id
_entity_poly.type
_entity_poly.pdbx_seq_one_letter_code
_entity_poly.pdbx_strand_id
1 'polypeptide(L)'
;ALLIEGRGHELGRATSSRKVLEVLGGELPADWPSARIALANAHGLHARPAKILAQLAKSFDGEIRVRIVDGQDSAVSVKSLSKLLSLGARRGQVLEIIAEPGITADALPALLAAIEEGLGEEVEPLPPMSQPREEIVEVAQVLLAPASGSLVQAIAAAPGIAIGPAHIQVLQTIDYPLRGASAAIERERLKDALTHVRQDIEGLIERSKAKAIREIFITHQEMLDDPELTDEVDTRLKQGESAEAAW
;
A
#
# COMPACT_ATOMS: atom_id res chain seq x y z
N ALA A 1 26.66 -15.02 -0.21
CA ALA A 1 26.58 -13.92 0.77
C ALA A 1 25.86 -14.39 2.05
N LEU A 2 24.60 -14.85 1.99
CA LEU A 2 23.80 -15.26 3.17
C LEU A 2 24.41 -16.41 3.98
N LEU A 3 25.12 -17.34 3.34
CA LEU A 3 25.86 -18.40 4.04
C LEU A 3 27.07 -17.87 4.81
N ILE A 4 27.69 -16.78 4.31
CA ILE A 4 28.82 -16.12 4.97
C ILE A 4 28.33 -15.31 6.17
N GLU A 5 27.10 -14.75 6.10
CA GLU A 5 26.47 -13.99 7.20
C GLU A 5 25.85 -14.86 8.30
N GLY A 6 25.94 -16.21 8.18
CA GLY A 6 25.41 -17.14 9.19
C GLY A 6 23.89 -17.34 9.14
N ARG A 7 23.18 -16.79 8.16
CA ARG A 7 21.72 -16.89 8.02
C ARG A 7 21.23 -18.16 7.32
N GLY A 8 22.16 -19.03 6.91
CA GLY A 8 21.80 -20.29 6.22
C GLY A 8 20.92 -21.23 7.04
N HIS A 9 21.04 -21.21 8.38
CA HIS A 9 20.20 -22.02 9.25
C HIS A 9 18.74 -21.52 9.33
N GLU A 10 18.51 -20.22 9.10
CA GLU A 10 17.17 -19.63 9.04
C GLU A 10 16.45 -20.05 7.77
N LEU A 11 17.17 -20.10 6.62
CA LEU A 11 16.65 -20.65 5.37
C LEU A 11 16.23 -22.12 5.50
N GLY A 12 17.03 -22.94 6.18
CA GLY A 12 16.70 -24.34 6.43
C GLY A 12 15.48 -24.58 7.33
N ARG A 13 15.02 -23.55 8.06
CA ARG A 13 13.82 -23.58 8.90
C ARG A 13 12.62 -22.87 8.28
N ALA A 14 12.81 -22.26 7.11
CA ALA A 14 11.72 -21.59 6.41
C ALA A 14 10.70 -22.62 5.91
N THR A 15 9.47 -22.53 6.38
CA THR A 15 8.37 -23.46 6.06
C THR A 15 7.46 -22.95 4.95
N SER A 16 7.70 -21.74 4.44
CA SER A 16 6.93 -21.12 3.36
C SER A 16 7.83 -20.24 2.49
N SER A 17 7.43 -20.03 1.24
CA SER A 17 8.09 -19.10 0.29
C SER A 17 8.23 -17.69 0.87
N ARG A 18 7.21 -17.22 1.60
CA ARG A 18 7.25 -15.95 2.31
C ARG A 18 8.42 -15.87 3.30
N LYS A 19 8.61 -16.93 4.11
CA LYS A 19 9.69 -16.96 5.10
C LYS A 19 11.07 -17.02 4.45
N VAL A 20 11.18 -17.69 3.32
CA VAL A 20 12.42 -17.69 2.50
C VAL A 20 12.74 -16.27 2.02
N LEU A 21 11.75 -15.54 1.49
CA LEU A 21 11.93 -14.18 1.02
C LEU A 21 12.31 -13.19 2.13
N GLU A 22 11.73 -13.33 3.31
CA GLU A 22 12.11 -12.53 4.49
C GLU A 22 13.58 -12.75 4.86
N VAL A 23 14.04 -14.01 4.87
CA VAL A 23 15.43 -14.35 5.16
C VAL A 23 16.37 -13.82 4.08
N LEU A 24 15.93 -13.78 2.82
CA LEU A 24 16.69 -13.22 1.69
C LEU A 24 16.70 -11.69 1.63
N GLY A 25 16.13 -11.02 2.62
CA GLY A 25 16.06 -9.54 2.64
C GLY A 25 14.97 -8.97 1.75
N GLY A 26 13.96 -9.79 1.42
CA GLY A 26 12.84 -9.40 0.55
C GLY A 26 13.17 -9.40 -0.95
N GLU A 27 14.39 -9.75 -1.35
CA GLU A 27 14.73 -9.90 -2.77
C GLU A 27 14.08 -11.15 -3.35
N LEU A 28 13.42 -10.98 -4.48
CA LEU A 28 12.83 -12.09 -5.22
C LEU A 28 13.92 -12.92 -5.90
N PRO A 29 13.76 -14.25 -5.97
CA PRO A 29 14.58 -15.05 -6.84
C PRO A 29 14.51 -14.54 -8.29
N ALA A 30 15.67 -14.37 -8.93
CA ALA A 30 15.76 -13.77 -10.27
C ALA A 30 15.09 -14.62 -11.37
N ASP A 31 14.77 -15.88 -11.07
CA ASP A 31 14.15 -16.86 -11.97
C ASP A 31 12.63 -16.98 -11.84
N TRP A 32 11.99 -16.18 -10.95
CA TRP A 32 10.55 -16.21 -10.86
C TRP A 32 9.90 -15.58 -12.10
N PRO A 33 8.91 -16.28 -12.69
CA PRO A 33 8.20 -15.75 -13.84
C PRO A 33 7.51 -14.44 -13.54
N SER A 34 7.59 -13.51 -14.48
CA SER A 34 6.93 -12.22 -14.37
C SER A 34 6.21 -11.83 -15.65
N ALA A 35 5.26 -10.94 -15.53
CA ALA A 35 4.57 -10.33 -16.65
C ALA A 35 4.34 -8.84 -16.39
N ARG A 36 4.30 -8.05 -17.46
CA ARG A 36 4.18 -6.60 -17.40
C ARG A 36 2.88 -6.11 -17.99
N ILE A 37 2.27 -5.14 -17.35
CA ILE A 37 1.04 -4.52 -17.82
C ILE A 37 1.00 -3.05 -17.43
N ALA A 38 0.51 -2.21 -18.35
CA ALA A 38 0.31 -0.79 -18.05
C ALA A 38 -1.02 -0.57 -17.34
N LEU A 39 -1.01 0.24 -16.28
CA LEU A 39 -2.19 0.55 -15.49
C LEU A 39 -3.05 1.60 -16.20
N ALA A 40 -4.25 1.20 -16.65
CA ALA A 40 -5.15 2.07 -17.42
C ALA A 40 -6.19 2.81 -16.57
N ASN A 41 -6.33 2.46 -15.28
CA ASN A 41 -7.26 3.09 -14.35
C ASN A 41 -7.02 4.61 -14.23
N ALA A 42 -8.08 5.41 -14.37
CA ALA A 42 -8.00 6.89 -14.41
C ALA A 42 -7.28 7.49 -13.19
N HIS A 43 -7.47 6.91 -12.01
CA HIS A 43 -6.89 7.35 -10.75
C HIS A 43 -5.75 6.45 -10.23
N GLY A 44 -5.22 5.56 -11.09
CA GLY A 44 -4.20 4.62 -10.69
C GLY A 44 -4.72 3.49 -9.78
N LEU A 45 -3.81 2.85 -9.04
CA LEU A 45 -4.12 1.76 -8.12
C LEU A 45 -4.53 2.31 -6.75
N HIS A 46 -5.74 2.86 -6.66
CA HIS A 46 -6.31 3.33 -5.39
C HIS A 46 -7.16 2.25 -4.70
N ALA A 47 -7.88 2.60 -3.61
CA ALA A 47 -8.53 1.66 -2.70
C ALA A 47 -9.38 0.57 -3.36
N ARG A 48 -10.26 0.92 -4.33
CA ARG A 48 -11.16 -0.05 -4.98
C ARG A 48 -10.40 -1.03 -5.89
N PRO A 49 -9.61 -0.59 -6.89
CA PRO A 49 -8.85 -1.50 -7.73
C PRO A 49 -7.80 -2.30 -6.95
N ALA A 50 -7.14 -1.71 -5.95
CA ALA A 50 -6.21 -2.42 -5.09
C ALA A 50 -6.87 -3.54 -4.29
N LYS A 51 -8.08 -3.29 -3.75
CA LYS A 51 -8.87 -4.31 -3.05
C LYS A 51 -9.22 -5.49 -3.96
N ILE A 52 -9.71 -5.22 -5.17
CA ILE A 52 -10.09 -6.28 -6.13
C ILE A 52 -8.85 -7.10 -6.49
N LEU A 53 -7.73 -6.43 -6.76
CA LEU A 53 -6.48 -7.10 -7.09
C LEU A 53 -5.98 -7.97 -5.93
N ALA A 54 -6.02 -7.45 -4.68
CA ALA A 54 -5.63 -8.20 -3.49
C ALA A 54 -6.54 -9.41 -3.24
N GLN A 55 -7.85 -9.25 -3.39
CA GLN A 55 -8.80 -10.35 -3.22
C GLN A 55 -8.59 -11.45 -4.27
N LEU A 56 -8.37 -11.08 -5.52
CA LEU A 56 -8.05 -12.04 -6.57
C LEU A 56 -6.73 -12.77 -6.28
N ALA A 57 -5.68 -12.05 -5.87
CA ALA A 57 -4.41 -12.65 -5.53
C ALA A 57 -4.49 -13.63 -4.35
N LYS A 58 -5.37 -13.36 -3.37
CA LYS A 58 -5.60 -14.26 -2.21
C LYS A 58 -6.23 -15.60 -2.60
N SER A 59 -6.87 -15.71 -3.79
CA SER A 59 -7.42 -16.98 -4.27
C SER A 59 -6.35 -17.97 -4.76
N PHE A 60 -5.11 -17.53 -4.92
CA PHE A 60 -3.99 -18.37 -5.35
C PHE A 60 -3.11 -18.73 -4.13
N ASP A 61 -2.73 -20.00 -4.04
CA ASP A 61 -1.92 -20.54 -2.95
C ASP A 61 -0.43 -20.43 -3.31
N GLY A 62 0.22 -19.32 -2.94
CA GLY A 62 1.63 -19.04 -3.25
C GLY A 62 1.93 -17.54 -3.20
N GLU A 63 3.19 -17.18 -3.36
CA GLU A 63 3.63 -15.78 -3.29
C GLU A 63 3.43 -15.07 -4.63
N ILE A 64 2.84 -13.87 -4.58
CA ILE A 64 2.66 -12.99 -5.73
C ILE A 64 3.08 -11.58 -5.32
N ARG A 65 3.98 -10.99 -6.10
CA ARG A 65 4.48 -9.63 -5.85
C ARG A 65 4.29 -8.74 -7.06
N VAL A 66 4.29 -7.43 -6.80
CA VAL A 66 4.19 -6.40 -7.84
C VAL A 66 5.14 -5.26 -7.55
N ARG A 67 5.71 -4.70 -8.61
CA ARG A 67 6.49 -3.45 -8.55
C ARG A 67 6.17 -2.57 -9.76
N ILE A 68 6.51 -1.29 -9.64
CA ILE A 68 6.53 -0.38 -10.79
C ILE A 68 7.86 -0.56 -11.51
N VAL A 69 7.84 -0.80 -12.84
CA VAL A 69 9.05 -1.16 -13.62
C VAL A 69 10.15 -0.10 -13.53
N ASP A 70 9.78 1.18 -13.58
CA ASP A 70 10.73 2.30 -13.49
C ASP A 70 10.76 2.93 -12.09
N GLY A 71 10.17 2.27 -11.08
CA GLY A 71 10.18 2.68 -9.69
C GLY A 71 11.46 2.25 -8.97
N GLN A 72 11.79 2.96 -7.90
CA GLN A 72 12.93 2.61 -7.02
C GLN A 72 12.54 1.63 -5.92
N ASP A 73 11.23 1.35 -5.79
CA ASP A 73 10.70 0.54 -4.71
C ASP A 73 10.87 -0.96 -4.95
N SER A 74 11.10 -1.69 -3.88
CA SER A 74 11.12 -3.15 -3.90
C SER A 74 9.72 -3.71 -4.23
N ALA A 75 9.67 -4.92 -4.79
CA ALA A 75 8.40 -5.57 -5.08
C ALA A 75 7.62 -5.85 -3.78
N VAL A 76 6.34 -5.45 -3.76
CA VAL A 76 5.42 -5.63 -2.63
C VAL A 76 4.46 -6.79 -2.87
N SER A 77 3.91 -7.38 -1.81
CA SER A 77 2.92 -8.45 -1.93
C SER A 77 1.61 -7.94 -2.54
N VAL A 78 1.12 -8.65 -3.56
CA VAL A 78 -0.19 -8.35 -4.17
C VAL A 78 -1.34 -8.73 -3.23
N LYS A 79 -1.11 -9.62 -2.27
CA LYS A 79 -2.13 -10.05 -1.31
C LYS A 79 -2.38 -9.05 -0.18
N SER A 80 -1.48 -8.08 -0.01
CA SER A 80 -1.59 -7.02 1.00
C SER A 80 -2.18 -5.75 0.39
N LEU A 81 -3.33 -5.34 0.90
CA LEU A 81 -4.01 -4.12 0.46
C LEU A 81 -3.20 -2.87 0.82
N SER A 82 -2.65 -2.84 2.03
CA SER A 82 -1.83 -1.71 2.51
C SER A 82 -0.56 -1.54 1.67
N LYS A 83 0.13 -2.64 1.34
CA LYS A 83 1.34 -2.61 0.50
C LYS A 83 1.02 -2.20 -0.95
N LEU A 84 -0.11 -2.66 -1.51
CA LEU A 84 -0.57 -2.21 -2.84
C LEU A 84 -0.85 -0.71 -2.88
N LEU A 85 -1.47 -0.17 -1.84
CA LEU A 85 -1.74 1.27 -1.74
C LEU A 85 -0.46 2.08 -1.55
N SER A 86 0.49 1.59 -0.75
CA SER A 86 1.79 2.24 -0.54
C SER A 86 2.64 2.30 -1.81
N LEU A 87 2.41 1.39 -2.77
CA LEU A 87 3.08 1.41 -4.07
C LEU A 87 2.77 2.70 -4.85
N GLY A 88 1.62 3.31 -4.62
CA GLY A 88 1.23 4.59 -5.23
C GLY A 88 1.19 4.56 -6.75
N ALA A 89 0.90 3.41 -7.36
CA ALA A 89 0.94 3.22 -8.80
C ALA A 89 -0.09 4.09 -9.50
N ARG A 90 0.35 4.88 -10.48
CA ARG A 90 -0.44 5.86 -11.21
C ARG A 90 -0.80 5.36 -12.60
N ARG A 91 -1.83 5.96 -13.20
CA ARG A 91 -2.21 5.71 -14.60
C ARG A 91 -1.00 5.85 -15.54
N GLY A 92 -0.85 4.90 -16.43
CA GLY A 92 0.21 4.84 -17.44
C GLY A 92 1.51 4.21 -16.96
N GLN A 93 1.69 4.00 -15.65
CA GLN A 93 2.85 3.26 -15.15
C GLN A 93 2.72 1.78 -15.46
N VAL A 94 3.86 1.14 -15.74
CA VAL A 94 3.94 -0.29 -16.02
C VAL A 94 4.18 -1.04 -14.73
N LEU A 95 3.26 -1.93 -14.40
CA LEU A 95 3.39 -2.88 -13.30
C LEU A 95 4.06 -4.15 -13.79
N GLU A 96 5.00 -4.68 -13.03
CA GLU A 96 5.56 -6.01 -13.20
C GLU A 96 5.05 -6.91 -12.09
N ILE A 97 4.22 -7.89 -12.46
CA ILE A 97 3.67 -8.89 -11.54
C ILE A 97 4.57 -10.11 -11.62
N ILE A 98 5.01 -10.58 -10.47
CA ILE A 98 5.97 -11.67 -10.29
C ILE A 98 5.29 -12.74 -9.44
N ALA A 99 5.22 -13.97 -9.92
CA ALA A 99 4.54 -15.07 -9.24
C ALA A 99 5.46 -16.25 -9.00
N GLU A 100 5.23 -16.94 -7.89
CA GLU A 100 5.91 -18.19 -7.57
C GLU A 100 5.70 -19.23 -8.68
N PRO A 101 6.73 -19.99 -9.11
CA PRO A 101 6.64 -20.91 -10.26
C PRO A 101 5.47 -21.89 -10.22
N GLY A 102 5.07 -22.35 -9.03
CA GLY A 102 3.98 -23.32 -8.87
C GLY A 102 2.58 -22.80 -9.23
N ILE A 103 2.37 -21.49 -9.21
CA ILE A 103 1.05 -20.86 -9.45
C ILE A 103 1.04 -19.95 -10.68
N THR A 104 2.16 -19.76 -11.33
CA THR A 104 2.35 -18.77 -12.42
C THR A 104 1.38 -18.96 -13.58
N ALA A 105 1.12 -20.21 -13.96
CA ALA A 105 0.29 -20.53 -15.12
C ALA A 105 -1.16 -20.03 -14.98
N ASP A 106 -1.67 -20.01 -13.75
CA ASP A 106 -3.05 -19.61 -13.47
C ASP A 106 -3.11 -18.16 -12.94
N ALA A 107 -2.17 -17.78 -12.08
CA ALA A 107 -2.20 -16.49 -11.39
C ALA A 107 -1.89 -15.31 -12.32
N LEU A 108 -0.80 -15.39 -13.12
CA LEU A 108 -0.42 -14.26 -13.97
C LEU A 108 -1.50 -13.91 -15.02
N PRO A 109 -2.05 -14.86 -15.81
CA PRO A 109 -3.11 -14.52 -16.75
C PRO A 109 -4.34 -13.93 -16.08
N ALA A 110 -4.77 -14.46 -14.94
CA ALA A 110 -5.94 -13.97 -14.23
C ALA A 110 -5.76 -12.54 -13.71
N LEU A 111 -4.59 -12.24 -13.10
CA LEU A 111 -4.29 -10.91 -12.59
C LEU A 111 -4.12 -9.89 -13.73
N LEU A 112 -3.46 -10.27 -14.82
CA LEU A 112 -3.31 -9.41 -15.99
C LEU A 112 -4.67 -9.08 -16.60
N ALA A 113 -5.54 -10.08 -16.81
CA ALA A 113 -6.88 -9.88 -17.33
C ALA A 113 -7.70 -8.93 -16.44
N ALA A 114 -7.66 -9.13 -15.13
CA ALA A 114 -8.36 -8.26 -14.18
C ALA A 114 -7.87 -6.80 -14.24
N ILE A 115 -6.56 -6.57 -14.39
CA ILE A 115 -5.98 -5.23 -14.55
C ILE A 115 -6.40 -4.63 -15.90
N GLU A 116 -6.38 -5.42 -16.97
CA GLU A 116 -6.78 -4.99 -18.30
C GLU A 116 -8.26 -4.62 -18.37
N GLU A 117 -9.13 -5.35 -17.65
CA GLU A 117 -10.55 -5.05 -17.47
C GLU A 117 -10.82 -3.86 -16.55
N GLY A 118 -9.78 -3.28 -15.92
CA GLY A 118 -9.86 -2.07 -15.09
C GLY A 118 -10.18 -2.31 -13.63
N LEU A 119 -10.09 -3.54 -13.10
CA LEU A 119 -10.31 -3.83 -11.67
C LEU A 119 -11.63 -3.22 -11.15
N GLY A 120 -12.72 -3.39 -11.93
CA GLY A 120 -14.05 -2.90 -11.58
C GLY A 120 -14.31 -1.41 -11.85
N GLU A 121 -13.46 -0.77 -12.63
CA GLU A 121 -13.61 0.61 -13.10
C GLU A 121 -13.59 0.67 -14.63
N GLU A 122 -14.16 1.74 -15.18
CA GLU A 122 -14.02 2.01 -16.60
C GLU A 122 -12.56 2.40 -16.92
N VAL A 123 -11.99 1.76 -17.91
CA VAL A 123 -10.65 2.06 -18.39
C VAL A 123 -10.73 2.99 -19.59
N GLU A 124 -9.97 4.07 -19.55
CA GLU A 124 -9.79 4.92 -20.70
C GLU A 124 -8.53 4.50 -21.45
N PRO A 125 -8.51 4.58 -22.79
CA PRO A 125 -7.32 4.30 -23.59
C PRO A 125 -6.13 5.09 -23.03
N LEU A 126 -5.00 4.40 -22.84
CA LEU A 126 -3.77 5.07 -22.44
C LEU A 126 -3.33 6.02 -23.56
N PRO A 127 -2.96 7.27 -23.26
CA PRO A 127 -2.32 8.13 -24.25
C PRO A 127 -1.03 7.44 -24.73
N PRO A 128 -0.63 7.66 -26.01
CA PRO A 128 0.65 7.13 -26.49
C PRO A 128 1.74 7.57 -25.53
N MET A 129 2.61 6.61 -25.14
CA MET A 129 3.65 6.82 -24.13
C MET A 129 4.48 8.06 -24.50
N SER A 130 4.14 9.19 -23.91
CA SER A 130 4.99 10.34 -23.82
C SER A 130 5.90 10.13 -22.63
N GLN A 131 7.18 10.43 -22.81
CA GLN A 131 8.26 10.24 -21.86
C GLN A 131 7.89 10.61 -20.41
N PRO A 132 8.49 9.96 -19.40
CA PRO A 132 8.17 10.23 -17.99
C PRO A 132 8.34 11.72 -17.71
N ARG A 133 7.26 12.36 -17.32
CA ARG A 133 7.33 13.67 -16.72
C ARG A 133 7.91 13.48 -15.34
N GLU A 134 9.18 13.80 -15.19
CA GLU A 134 9.80 13.99 -13.89
C GLU A 134 9.11 15.17 -13.18
N GLU A 135 8.00 14.90 -12.53
CA GLU A 135 7.50 15.76 -11.47
C GLU A 135 7.93 15.16 -10.14
N ILE A 136 9.18 15.46 -9.76
CA ILE A 136 9.60 15.35 -8.37
C ILE A 136 8.82 16.46 -7.64
N VAL A 137 7.69 16.09 -7.07
CA VAL A 137 7.07 16.93 -6.05
C VAL A 137 7.76 16.58 -4.74
N GLU A 138 8.77 17.32 -4.42
CA GLU A 138 9.37 17.32 -3.09
C GLU A 138 8.36 17.91 -2.11
N VAL A 139 7.52 17.06 -1.51
CA VAL A 139 6.54 17.45 -0.52
C VAL A 139 7.13 17.24 0.85
N ALA A 140 7.82 18.21 1.37
CA ALA A 140 7.90 18.45 2.81
C ALA A 140 8.52 19.82 3.10
N GLN A 141 7.78 20.88 2.92
CA GLN A 141 7.99 22.07 3.72
C GLN A 141 6.75 22.28 4.55
N VAL A 142 6.93 22.28 5.87
CA VAL A 142 5.93 22.76 6.82
C VAL A 142 5.55 24.17 6.37
N LEU A 143 4.43 24.31 5.66
CA LEU A 143 3.93 25.60 5.22
C LEU A 143 3.41 26.32 6.46
N LEU A 144 4.23 27.19 7.02
CA LEU A 144 3.76 28.31 7.81
C LEU A 144 2.70 29.03 6.97
N ALA A 145 1.62 29.45 7.58
CA ALA A 145 0.54 30.18 6.89
C ALA A 145 1.17 31.31 6.03
N PRO A 146 0.91 31.31 4.71
CA PRO A 146 1.52 32.29 3.83
C PRO A 146 1.09 33.71 4.24
N ALA A 147 2.00 34.67 4.11
CA ALA A 147 1.71 36.06 4.37
C ALA A 147 0.60 36.57 3.42
N SER A 148 -0.21 37.52 3.89
CA SER A 148 -1.26 38.11 3.06
C SER A 148 -0.66 38.69 1.75
N GLY A 149 -1.24 38.33 0.60
CA GLY A 149 -0.75 38.73 -0.71
C GLY A 149 0.34 37.88 -1.33
N SER A 150 0.77 36.80 -0.67
CA SER A 150 1.73 35.84 -1.26
C SER A 150 1.06 34.91 -2.28
N LEU A 151 1.84 34.55 -3.31
CA LEU A 151 1.46 33.55 -4.30
C LEU A 151 1.93 32.18 -3.80
N VAL A 152 1.01 31.26 -3.68
CA VAL A 152 1.30 29.87 -3.27
C VAL A 152 1.15 28.97 -4.49
N GLN A 153 2.19 28.21 -4.83
CA GLN A 153 2.08 27.15 -5.83
C GLN A 153 1.34 25.94 -5.22
N ALA A 154 0.36 25.43 -5.95
CA ALA A 154 -0.44 24.30 -5.53
C ALA A 154 -0.87 23.45 -6.74
N ILE A 155 -1.28 22.21 -6.47
CA ILE A 155 -1.89 21.33 -7.47
C ILE A 155 -3.38 21.63 -7.53
N ALA A 156 -3.92 21.91 -8.74
CA ALA A 156 -5.33 22.14 -8.92
C ALA A 156 -6.10 20.82 -8.69
N ALA A 157 -6.89 20.76 -7.62
CA ALA A 157 -7.74 19.61 -7.31
C ALA A 157 -9.11 19.67 -7.98
N ALA A 158 -9.52 20.84 -8.46
CA ALA A 158 -10.76 21.06 -9.20
C ALA A 158 -10.58 22.16 -10.25
N PRO A 159 -11.27 22.11 -11.39
CA PRO A 159 -11.22 23.16 -12.39
C PRO A 159 -11.98 24.39 -11.90
N GLY A 160 -11.51 25.58 -12.30
CA GLY A 160 -12.19 26.84 -12.04
C GLY A 160 -11.42 27.77 -11.12
N ILE A 161 -12.06 28.90 -10.80
CA ILE A 161 -11.54 29.93 -9.90
C ILE A 161 -12.55 30.10 -8.75
N ALA A 162 -12.08 30.06 -7.52
CA ALA A 162 -12.88 30.33 -6.34
C ALA A 162 -12.31 31.52 -5.57
N ILE A 163 -13.17 32.35 -5.03
CA ILE A 163 -12.82 33.48 -4.17
C ILE A 163 -13.53 33.28 -2.83
N GLY A 164 -12.77 33.21 -1.75
CA GLY A 164 -13.31 33.00 -0.42
C GLY A 164 -12.21 32.89 0.64
N PRO A 165 -12.61 32.69 1.90
CA PRO A 165 -11.63 32.42 2.97
C PRO A 165 -10.90 31.10 2.70
N ALA A 166 -9.57 31.10 2.82
CA ALA A 166 -8.77 29.88 2.74
C ALA A 166 -8.92 29.08 4.04
N HIS A 167 -9.20 27.78 3.89
CA HIS A 167 -9.11 26.84 5.00
C HIS A 167 -7.80 26.06 4.88
N ILE A 168 -6.90 26.26 5.85
CA ILE A 168 -5.61 25.57 5.88
C ILE A 168 -5.72 24.41 6.86
N GLN A 169 -5.63 23.20 6.34
CA GLN A 169 -5.52 22.00 7.18
C GLN A 169 -4.07 21.78 7.54
N VAL A 170 -3.74 22.01 8.81
CA VAL A 170 -2.41 21.71 9.35
C VAL A 170 -2.44 20.26 9.81
N LEU A 171 -1.51 19.45 9.28
CA LEU A 171 -1.26 18.11 9.82
C LEU A 171 -0.66 18.27 11.21
N GLN A 172 -1.39 17.82 12.24
CA GLN A 172 -0.85 17.78 13.59
C GLN A 172 0.14 16.61 13.66
N THR A 173 1.40 16.91 13.98
CA THR A 173 2.36 15.89 14.38
C THR A 173 1.98 15.41 15.77
N ILE A 174 1.63 14.14 15.89
CA ILE A 174 1.37 13.50 17.17
C ILE A 174 2.74 13.13 17.75
N ASP A 175 3.05 13.68 18.92
CA ASP A 175 4.26 13.31 19.66
C ASP A 175 3.97 12.05 20.49
N TYR A 176 4.76 11.00 20.28
CA TYR A 176 4.61 9.72 20.99
C TYR A 176 5.98 9.11 21.29
N PRO A 177 6.12 8.31 22.35
CA PRO A 177 7.36 7.66 22.69
C PRO A 177 7.70 6.58 21.64
N LEU A 178 8.94 6.56 21.18
CA LEU A 178 9.40 5.53 20.22
C LEU A 178 9.55 4.15 20.87
N ARG A 179 9.80 4.11 22.19
CA ARG A 179 9.99 2.88 22.95
C ARG A 179 8.80 2.60 23.85
N GLY A 180 8.32 1.35 23.82
CA GLY A 180 7.24 0.86 24.66
C GLY A 180 7.72 0.24 25.97
N ALA A 181 6.77 -0.11 26.85
CA ALA A 181 7.04 -0.75 28.14
C ALA A 181 7.44 -2.23 27.95
N SER A 182 6.60 -3.02 27.31
CA SER A 182 6.87 -4.39 26.92
C SER A 182 5.99 -4.78 25.71
N ALA A 183 6.42 -5.73 24.91
CA ALA A 183 5.65 -6.18 23.74
C ALA A 183 4.23 -6.66 24.12
N ALA A 184 4.02 -7.23 25.28
CA ALA A 184 2.71 -7.67 25.74
C ALA A 184 1.78 -6.49 26.05
N ILE A 185 2.29 -5.49 26.78
CA ILE A 185 1.53 -4.28 27.13
C ILE A 185 1.20 -3.49 25.86
N GLU A 186 2.18 -3.28 25.00
CA GLU A 186 1.98 -2.51 23.77
C GLU A 186 1.02 -3.19 22.81
N ARG A 187 1.04 -4.52 22.73
CA ARG A 187 0.07 -5.29 21.94
C ARG A 187 -1.37 -5.13 22.46
N GLU A 188 -1.58 -5.12 23.76
CA GLU A 188 -2.91 -4.90 24.33
C GLU A 188 -3.39 -3.46 24.08
N ARG A 189 -2.51 -2.46 24.25
CA ARG A 189 -2.81 -1.06 23.92
C ARG A 189 -3.21 -0.91 22.42
N LEU A 190 -2.45 -1.53 21.52
CA LEU A 190 -2.76 -1.50 20.10
C LEU A 190 -4.10 -2.17 19.79
N LYS A 191 -4.38 -3.32 20.38
CA LYS A 191 -5.64 -4.05 20.19
C LYS A 191 -6.83 -3.22 20.67
N ASP A 192 -6.71 -2.54 21.81
CA ASP A 192 -7.75 -1.64 22.31
C ASP A 192 -7.97 -0.47 21.35
N ALA A 193 -6.89 0.16 20.86
CA ALA A 193 -6.96 1.25 19.90
C ALA A 193 -7.64 0.81 18.59
N LEU A 194 -7.23 -0.33 18.02
CA LEU A 194 -7.84 -0.90 16.82
C LEU A 194 -9.31 -1.23 17.00
N THR A 195 -9.70 -1.68 18.20
CA THR A 195 -11.11 -1.95 18.51
C THR A 195 -11.94 -0.66 18.47
N HIS A 196 -11.44 0.44 19.03
CA HIS A 196 -12.12 1.74 18.96
C HIS A 196 -12.21 2.25 17.53
N VAL A 197 -11.11 2.18 16.75
CA VAL A 197 -11.10 2.61 15.36
C VAL A 197 -12.10 1.80 14.51
N ARG A 198 -12.21 0.49 14.73
CA ARG A 198 -13.23 -0.34 14.05
C ARG A 198 -14.65 0.12 14.35
N GLN A 199 -14.96 0.39 15.63
CA GLN A 199 -16.28 0.90 16.02
C GLN A 199 -16.59 2.25 15.37
N ASP A 200 -15.60 3.15 15.33
CA ASP A 200 -15.75 4.45 14.67
C ASP A 200 -16.02 4.30 13.16
N ILE A 201 -15.27 3.42 12.48
CA ILE A 201 -15.45 3.12 11.05
C ILE A 201 -16.83 2.49 10.81
N GLU A 202 -17.26 1.53 11.63
CA GLU A 202 -18.60 0.94 11.54
C GLU A 202 -19.70 2.01 11.66
N GLY A 203 -19.56 2.93 12.63
CA GLY A 203 -20.48 4.04 12.76
C GLY A 203 -20.46 5.00 11.55
N LEU A 204 -19.32 5.16 10.86
CA LEU A 204 -19.24 5.93 9.61
C LEU A 204 -19.90 5.18 8.45
N ILE A 205 -19.74 3.87 8.35
CA ILE A 205 -20.39 3.01 7.35
C ILE A 205 -21.91 3.11 7.48
N GLU A 206 -22.44 2.99 8.70
CA GLU A 206 -23.89 3.04 8.98
C GLU A 206 -24.49 4.43 8.63
N ARG A 207 -23.80 5.50 8.99
CA ARG A 207 -24.26 6.87 8.72
C ARG A 207 -24.11 7.30 7.26
N SER A 208 -23.28 6.61 6.48
CA SER A 208 -23.00 6.96 5.09
C SER A 208 -24.15 6.56 4.17
N LYS A 209 -24.82 7.55 3.57
CA LYS A 209 -25.90 7.32 2.61
C LYS A 209 -25.42 6.94 1.22
N ALA A 210 -24.29 7.49 0.79
CA ALA A 210 -23.70 7.21 -0.53
C ALA A 210 -22.95 5.88 -0.53
N LYS A 211 -23.28 5.01 -1.49
CA LYS A 211 -22.63 3.69 -1.64
C LYS A 211 -21.11 3.83 -1.79
N ALA A 212 -20.64 4.77 -2.61
CA ALA A 212 -19.21 4.98 -2.85
C ALA A 212 -18.44 5.35 -1.56
N ILE A 213 -19.04 6.20 -0.70
CA ILE A 213 -18.43 6.56 0.58
C ILE A 213 -18.38 5.36 1.53
N ARG A 214 -19.45 4.55 1.57
CA ARG A 214 -19.47 3.31 2.36
C ARG A 214 -18.37 2.34 1.95
N GLU A 215 -18.17 2.15 0.64
CA GLU A 215 -17.13 1.27 0.10
C GLU A 215 -15.72 1.72 0.50
N ILE A 216 -15.47 3.04 0.60
CA ILE A 216 -14.20 3.58 1.09
C ILE A 216 -13.97 3.16 2.55
N PHE A 217 -14.97 3.34 3.43
CA PHE A 217 -14.84 2.97 4.84
C PHE A 217 -14.69 1.45 5.05
N ILE A 218 -15.40 0.63 4.26
CA ILE A 218 -15.23 -0.83 4.27
C ILE A 218 -13.78 -1.19 3.88
N THR A 219 -13.22 -0.51 2.89
CA THR A 219 -11.82 -0.72 2.49
C THR A 219 -10.84 -0.35 3.62
N HIS A 220 -11.09 0.76 4.33
CA HIS A 220 -10.28 1.13 5.49
C HIS A 220 -10.36 0.09 6.61
N GLN A 221 -11.54 -0.49 6.85
CA GLN A 221 -11.70 -1.55 7.84
C GLN A 221 -10.90 -2.81 7.46
N GLU A 222 -10.89 -3.18 6.17
CA GLU A 222 -10.10 -4.32 5.68
C GLU A 222 -8.58 -4.09 5.79
N MET A 223 -8.13 -2.83 5.71
CA MET A 223 -6.70 -2.49 5.91
C MET A 223 -6.25 -2.74 7.34
N LEU A 224 -7.12 -2.54 8.35
CA LEU A 224 -6.79 -2.82 9.75
C LEU A 224 -6.56 -4.31 10.01
N ASP A 225 -7.10 -5.18 9.17
CA ASP A 225 -6.99 -6.64 9.28
C ASP A 225 -5.97 -7.22 8.27
N ASP A 226 -5.13 -6.36 7.66
CA ASP A 226 -4.11 -6.80 6.71
C ASP A 226 -3.02 -7.61 7.44
N PRO A 227 -2.87 -8.92 7.13
CA PRO A 227 -1.94 -9.79 7.84
C PRO A 227 -0.48 -9.34 7.74
N GLU A 228 -0.07 -8.75 6.59
CA GLU A 228 1.31 -8.30 6.43
C GLU A 228 1.61 -7.08 7.30
N LEU A 229 0.63 -6.16 7.44
CA LEU A 229 0.76 -5.03 8.34
C LEU A 229 0.83 -5.48 9.79
N THR A 230 -0.07 -6.36 10.21
CA THR A 230 -0.13 -6.83 11.61
C THR A 230 1.10 -7.67 12.00
N ASP A 231 1.64 -8.47 11.08
CA ASP A 231 2.87 -9.24 11.32
C ASP A 231 4.12 -8.34 11.43
N GLU A 232 4.19 -7.30 10.60
CA GLU A 232 5.27 -6.30 10.68
C GLU A 232 5.22 -5.55 12.00
N VAL A 233 4.03 -5.09 12.39
CA VAL A 233 3.80 -4.42 13.67
C VAL A 233 4.18 -5.32 14.85
N ASP A 234 3.75 -6.59 14.87
CA ASP A 234 4.11 -7.52 15.95
C ASP A 234 5.64 -7.73 16.05
N THR A 235 6.33 -7.70 14.93
CA THR A 235 7.80 -7.79 14.88
C THR A 235 8.43 -6.56 15.52
N ARG A 236 7.96 -5.36 15.22
CA ARG A 236 8.46 -4.09 15.77
C ARG A 236 8.16 -3.97 17.27
N LEU A 237 6.98 -4.42 17.72
CA LEU A 237 6.65 -4.51 19.15
C LEU A 237 7.61 -5.43 19.90
N LYS A 238 8.00 -6.57 19.32
CA LYS A 238 9.02 -7.48 19.89
C LYS A 238 10.41 -6.86 19.96
N GLN A 239 10.71 -5.89 19.11
CA GLN A 239 11.95 -5.10 19.13
C GLN A 239 11.91 -3.96 20.18
N GLY A 240 10.81 -3.82 20.90
CA GLY A 240 10.64 -2.86 22.01
C GLY A 240 10.15 -1.49 21.54
N GLU A 241 9.54 -1.38 20.38
CA GLU A 241 8.85 -0.17 19.96
C GLU A 241 7.52 0.00 20.73
N SER A 242 7.03 1.23 20.85
CA SER A 242 5.68 1.50 21.35
C SER A 242 4.62 1.08 20.34
N ALA A 243 3.37 0.97 20.76
CA ALA A 243 2.25 0.67 19.87
C ALA A 243 2.12 1.71 18.75
N GLU A 244 2.29 2.99 19.09
CA GLU A 244 2.21 4.11 18.16
C GLU A 244 3.37 4.13 17.14
N ALA A 245 4.57 3.74 17.56
CA ALA A 245 5.74 3.69 16.68
C ALA A 245 5.71 2.47 15.76
N ALA A 246 5.14 1.36 16.22
CA ALA A 246 5.09 0.12 15.49
C ALA A 246 4.00 0.11 14.41
N TRP A 247 2.88 0.77 14.68
CA TRP A 247 1.77 0.93 13.74
C TRP A 247 2.05 2.01 12.70
#